data_e4da11ba351d4d2fdcf5bc5c2d81a662
#
_entry.id   e4da11ba351d4d2fdcf5bc5c2d81a662
#
_cell.length_a   1.000
_cell.length_b   1.000
_cell.length_c   1.000
_cell.angle_alpha   90.00
_cell.angle_beta   90.00
_cell.angle_gamma   90.00
#
_symmetry.space_group_name_H-M   'P 1'
#
loop_
_entity.id
_entity.type
_entity.pdbx_description
1 polymer ?
#
loop_
_entity_poly.entity_id
_entity_poly.type
_entity_poly.pdbx_seq_one_letter_code
_entity_poly.pdbx_strand_id
1 'polypeptide(L)'
;MRKNIVLVCAVLIAACCNAQNRNVTGQSYQTALGVKVWDGAGISLKHFISTNHALEGIGYFWNQGFRITGLYEIHGPISGAAGLKWYIGPGVHIGFYNTKFGDGSFAGIDGVLGLDYKFNGAPINMSLDWQPSFEFGDNRGFVGSWGGLGIRYTF
;
A
#
# COMPACT_ATOMS: atom_id res chain seq x y z
N MET A 1 22.83 -9.85 12.53
CA MET A 1 21.81 -9.00 11.90
C MET A 1 21.89 -8.97 10.36
N ARG A 2 23.06 -8.87 9.72
CA ARG A 2 23.18 -8.84 8.24
C ARG A 2 22.65 -10.10 7.51
N LYS A 3 22.78 -11.30 8.07
CA LYS A 3 22.31 -12.55 7.45
C LYS A 3 20.79 -12.66 7.35
N ASN A 4 20.05 -12.10 8.31
CA ASN A 4 18.60 -12.15 8.31
C ASN A 4 17.96 -11.19 7.31
N ILE A 5 18.62 -10.07 7.03
CA ILE A 5 18.17 -9.09 6.01
C ILE A 5 18.29 -9.69 4.62
N VAL A 6 19.40 -10.41 4.34
CA VAL A 6 19.62 -11.09 3.04
C VAL A 6 18.58 -12.19 2.84
N LEU A 7 18.20 -12.93 3.90
CA LEU A 7 17.20 -13.99 3.82
C LEU A 7 15.80 -13.41 3.51
N VAL A 8 15.44 -12.30 4.14
CA VAL A 8 14.15 -11.60 3.88
C VAL A 8 14.10 -11.06 2.46
N CYS A 9 15.19 -10.46 1.97
CA CYS A 9 15.27 -10.00 0.57
C CYS A 9 15.20 -11.18 -0.43
N ALA A 10 15.83 -12.31 -0.13
CA ALA A 10 15.78 -13.50 -0.98
C ALA A 10 14.38 -14.13 -1.04
N VAL A 11 13.64 -14.15 0.07
CA VAL A 11 12.26 -14.65 0.13
C VAL A 11 11.33 -13.71 -0.65
N LEU A 12 11.50 -12.39 -0.57
CA LEU A 12 10.75 -11.42 -1.34
C LEU A 12 11.01 -11.54 -2.85
N ILE A 13 12.27 -11.76 -3.26
CA ILE A 13 12.64 -11.97 -4.66
C ILE A 13 12.07 -13.30 -5.18
N ALA A 14 12.12 -14.37 -4.39
CA ALA A 14 11.55 -15.67 -4.76
C ALA A 14 10.03 -15.64 -4.88
N ALA A 15 9.33 -14.85 -4.06
CA ALA A 15 7.89 -14.61 -4.17
C ALA A 15 7.53 -13.85 -5.46
N CYS A 16 8.36 -12.89 -5.88
CA CYS A 16 8.19 -12.16 -7.14
C CYS A 16 8.38 -13.06 -8.38
N CYS A 17 9.32 -14.01 -8.34
CA CYS A 17 9.57 -14.91 -9.48
C CYS A 17 8.44 -15.92 -9.72
N ASN A 18 7.65 -16.28 -8.71
CA ASN A 18 6.53 -17.20 -8.86
C ASN A 18 5.23 -16.51 -9.31
N ALA A 19 5.19 -15.17 -9.32
CA ALA A 19 4.00 -14.38 -9.71
C ALA A 19 3.78 -14.31 -11.25
N GLN A 20 4.71 -14.79 -12.06
CA GLN A 20 4.69 -14.60 -13.51
C GLN A 20 3.71 -15.51 -14.29
N ASN A 21 2.94 -16.39 -13.63
CA ASN A 21 2.22 -17.45 -14.35
C ASN A 21 0.73 -17.62 -14.01
N ARG A 22 0.00 -16.56 -13.65
CA ARG A 22 -1.46 -16.62 -13.57
C ARG A 22 -2.09 -15.38 -14.20
N ASN A 23 -2.52 -15.50 -15.45
CA ASN A 23 -3.47 -14.57 -16.04
C ASN A 23 -4.80 -14.69 -15.30
N VAL A 24 -4.99 -13.88 -14.26
CA VAL A 24 -6.30 -13.68 -13.66
C VAL A 24 -7.10 -12.85 -14.65
N THR A 25 -8.08 -13.45 -15.29
CA THR A 25 -8.93 -12.84 -16.32
C THR A 25 -9.49 -11.51 -15.81
N GLY A 26 -9.09 -10.40 -16.43
CA GLY A 26 -9.58 -9.05 -16.12
C GLY A 26 -8.63 -8.11 -15.38
N GLN A 27 -7.50 -8.60 -14.89
CA GLN A 27 -6.42 -7.76 -14.35
C GLN A 27 -5.24 -7.71 -15.32
N SER A 28 -4.69 -6.52 -15.49
CA SER A 28 -3.51 -6.32 -16.36
C SER A 28 -2.18 -6.61 -15.66
N TYR A 29 -2.18 -6.89 -14.35
CA TYR A 29 -1.01 -7.24 -13.53
C TYR A 29 -1.48 -7.94 -12.24
N GLN A 30 -0.59 -8.68 -11.60
CA GLN A 30 -0.90 -9.36 -10.33
C GLN A 30 -0.21 -8.69 -9.14
N THR A 31 1.03 -8.26 -9.31
CA THR A 31 1.81 -7.65 -8.24
C THR A 31 2.37 -6.30 -8.70
N ALA A 32 2.42 -5.33 -7.82
CA ALA A 32 3.04 -4.04 -8.05
C ALA A 32 3.86 -3.62 -6.84
N LEU A 33 5.09 -3.19 -7.08
CA LEU A 33 6.01 -2.69 -6.06
C LEU A 33 6.48 -1.29 -6.44
N GLY A 34 6.51 -0.38 -5.49
CA GLY A 34 6.96 0.98 -5.75
C GLY A 34 6.99 1.85 -4.53
N VAL A 35 6.82 3.13 -4.75
CA VAL A 35 6.86 4.16 -3.72
C VAL A 35 5.49 4.84 -3.59
N LYS A 36 5.20 5.31 -2.39
CA LYS A 36 4.02 6.09 -2.07
C LYS A 36 4.46 7.33 -1.30
N VAL A 37 3.99 8.49 -1.71
CA VAL A 37 4.38 9.78 -1.11
C VAL A 37 3.16 10.56 -0.68
N TRP A 38 3.24 11.22 0.48
CA TRP A 38 2.26 12.16 1.02
C TRP A 38 2.99 13.12 1.98
N ASP A 39 2.77 13.04 3.28
CA ASP A 39 3.52 13.77 4.32
C ASP A 39 4.78 12.98 4.76
N GLY A 40 5.42 12.34 3.80
CA GLY A 40 6.56 11.45 3.95
C GLY A 40 6.72 10.60 2.71
N ALA A 41 7.58 9.60 2.79
CA ALA A 41 7.79 8.63 1.72
C ALA A 41 7.67 7.20 2.25
N GLY A 42 7.14 6.32 1.44
CA GLY A 42 6.96 4.93 1.81
C GLY A 42 7.22 3.98 0.64
N ILE A 43 7.44 2.72 0.99
CA ILE A 43 7.47 1.60 0.06
C ILE A 43 6.09 0.95 0.08
N SER A 44 5.51 0.70 -1.09
CA SER A 44 4.22 0.06 -1.26
C SER A 44 4.37 -1.22 -2.08
N LEU A 45 3.81 -2.31 -1.56
CA LEU A 45 3.64 -3.58 -2.26
C LEU A 45 2.16 -3.89 -2.33
N LYS A 46 1.61 -3.97 -3.55
CA LYS A 46 0.21 -4.34 -3.82
C LYS A 46 0.17 -5.67 -4.54
N HIS A 47 -0.69 -6.58 -4.09
CA HIS A 47 -0.89 -7.89 -4.69
C HIS A 47 -2.38 -8.21 -4.84
N PHE A 48 -2.81 -8.51 -6.07
CA PHE A 48 -4.17 -8.93 -6.37
C PHE A 48 -4.35 -10.41 -6.02
N ILE A 49 -5.21 -10.68 -5.06
CA ILE A 49 -5.59 -12.05 -4.64
C ILE A 49 -6.77 -12.60 -5.47
N SER A 50 -7.50 -11.72 -6.16
CA SER A 50 -8.53 -12.05 -7.14
C SER A 50 -8.67 -10.92 -8.16
N THR A 51 -9.60 -11.04 -9.10
CA THR A 51 -9.84 -10.06 -10.17
C THR A 51 -10.06 -8.63 -9.65
N ASN A 52 -10.73 -8.49 -8.50
CA ASN A 52 -11.14 -7.20 -7.96
C ASN A 52 -10.67 -6.97 -6.52
N HIS A 53 -9.91 -7.89 -5.94
CA HIS A 53 -9.47 -7.78 -4.55
C HIS A 53 -7.96 -7.78 -4.46
N ALA A 54 -7.40 -6.81 -3.75
CA ALA A 54 -5.97 -6.69 -3.53
C ALA A 54 -5.63 -6.53 -2.05
N LEU A 55 -4.42 -6.94 -1.71
CA LEU A 55 -3.75 -6.59 -0.45
C LEU A 55 -2.66 -5.58 -0.76
N GLU A 56 -2.59 -4.50 -0.01
CA GLU A 56 -1.49 -3.54 -0.07
C GLU A 56 -0.81 -3.44 1.28
N GLY A 57 0.51 -3.61 1.29
CA GLY A 57 1.38 -3.33 2.44
C GLY A 57 2.17 -2.05 2.19
N ILE A 58 2.17 -1.12 3.14
CA ILE A 58 2.86 0.16 3.03
C ILE A 58 3.74 0.36 4.25
N GLY A 59 5.03 0.64 4.04
CA GLY A 59 5.94 1.11 5.07
C GLY A 59 6.22 2.59 4.86
N TYR A 60 5.62 3.46 5.67
CA TYR A 60 5.81 4.90 5.63
C TYR A 60 6.90 5.36 6.58
N PHE A 61 7.73 6.30 6.11
CA PHE A 61 8.76 6.99 6.88
C PHE A 61 8.50 8.49 6.79
N TRP A 62 8.43 9.16 7.94
CA TRP A 62 8.38 10.61 8.05
C TRP A 62 9.31 11.11 9.15
N ASN A 63 9.49 12.41 9.26
CA ASN A 63 10.48 12.99 10.19
C ASN A 63 10.29 12.60 11.66
N GLN A 64 9.07 12.26 12.07
CA GLN A 64 8.74 11.97 13.46
C GLN A 64 8.62 10.48 13.76
N GLY A 65 8.67 9.58 12.73
CA GLY A 65 8.49 8.17 12.98
C GLY A 65 8.38 7.29 11.73
N PHE A 66 7.81 6.12 11.99
CA PHE A 66 7.61 5.06 11.01
C PHE A 66 6.25 4.42 11.23
N ARG A 67 5.54 4.08 10.14
CA ARG A 67 4.23 3.42 10.16
C ARG A 67 4.20 2.28 9.17
N ILE A 68 3.69 1.12 9.58
CA ILE A 68 3.33 0.01 8.71
C ILE A 68 1.82 -0.03 8.61
N THR A 69 1.31 -0.06 7.39
CA THR A 69 -0.12 -0.15 7.09
C THR A 69 -0.38 -1.35 6.20
N GLY A 70 -1.41 -2.11 6.54
CA GLY A 70 -1.95 -3.17 5.71
C GLY A 70 -3.37 -2.82 5.28
N LEU A 71 -3.66 -2.86 3.98
CA LEU A 71 -4.97 -2.55 3.40
C LEU A 71 -5.53 -3.77 2.67
N TYR A 72 -6.83 -3.97 2.76
CA TYR A 72 -7.59 -4.85 1.90
C TYR A 72 -8.44 -3.99 0.98
N GLU A 73 -8.26 -4.11 -0.33
CA GLU A 73 -8.85 -3.23 -1.32
C GLU A 73 -9.79 -3.99 -2.24
N ILE A 74 -10.96 -3.41 -2.46
CA ILE A 74 -11.94 -3.85 -3.46
C ILE A 74 -11.90 -2.85 -4.60
N HIS A 75 -11.58 -3.32 -5.81
CA HIS A 75 -11.45 -2.51 -7.00
C HIS A 75 -12.65 -2.65 -7.93
N GLY A 76 -13.06 -1.54 -8.54
CA GLY A 76 -14.09 -1.53 -9.58
C GLY A 76 -13.68 -0.70 -10.79
N PRO A 77 -14.15 -1.07 -12.00
CA PRO A 77 -13.87 -0.31 -13.21
C PRO A 77 -14.59 1.04 -13.21
N ILE A 78 -14.00 2.04 -13.88
CA ILE A 78 -14.67 3.30 -14.20
C ILE A 78 -15.04 3.26 -15.67
N SER A 79 -16.35 3.32 -15.97
CA SER A 79 -16.86 3.28 -17.33
C SER A 79 -16.33 4.46 -18.15
N GLY A 80 -15.82 4.20 -19.35
CA GLY A 80 -15.29 5.21 -20.25
C GLY A 80 -13.83 5.59 -20.00
N ALA A 81 -13.16 5.03 -18.98
CA ALA A 81 -11.77 5.32 -18.65
C ALA A 81 -10.96 4.03 -18.59
N ALA A 82 -10.45 3.58 -19.73
CA ALA A 82 -9.65 2.35 -19.82
C ALA A 82 -8.40 2.44 -18.95
N GLY A 83 -8.16 1.43 -18.11
CA GLY A 83 -7.02 1.36 -17.18
C GLY A 83 -7.25 2.07 -15.85
N LEU A 84 -8.31 2.87 -15.70
CA LEU A 84 -8.66 3.54 -14.45
C LEU A 84 -9.67 2.73 -13.65
N LYS A 85 -9.39 2.51 -12.37
CA LYS A 85 -10.25 1.83 -11.40
C LYS A 85 -10.39 2.69 -10.16
N TRP A 86 -11.54 2.61 -9.52
CA TRP A 86 -11.68 3.06 -8.14
C TRP A 86 -11.38 1.90 -7.19
N TYR A 87 -11.00 2.19 -5.97
CA TYR A 87 -10.89 1.19 -4.90
C TYR A 87 -11.29 1.76 -3.56
N ILE A 88 -11.79 0.86 -2.71
CA ILE A 88 -12.20 1.14 -1.35
C ILE A 88 -11.90 -0.08 -0.48
N GLY A 89 -11.63 0.12 0.80
CA GLY A 89 -11.48 -1.01 1.71
C GLY A 89 -11.06 -0.64 3.13
N PRO A 90 -11.07 -1.63 4.03
CA PRO A 90 -10.55 -1.49 5.38
C PRO A 90 -9.04 -1.75 5.43
N GLY A 91 -8.42 -1.30 6.50
CA GLY A 91 -7.04 -1.57 6.82
C GLY A 91 -6.73 -1.50 8.30
N VAL A 92 -5.48 -1.77 8.61
CA VAL A 92 -4.92 -1.63 9.97
C VAL A 92 -3.52 -1.07 9.88
N HIS A 93 -3.11 -0.36 10.91
CA HIS A 93 -1.75 0.13 11.00
C HIS A 93 -1.16 0.01 12.39
N ILE A 94 0.15 -0.01 12.43
CA ILE A 94 0.96 0.20 13.62
C ILE A 94 2.07 1.21 13.29
N GLY A 95 2.33 2.13 14.20
CA GLY A 95 3.37 3.13 14.03
C GLY A 95 4.17 3.37 15.30
N PHE A 96 5.34 3.96 15.10
CA PHE A 96 6.31 4.25 16.16
C PHE A 96 6.84 5.66 15.97
N TYR A 97 6.82 6.46 17.03
CA TYR A 97 7.46 7.77 17.05
C TYR A 97 8.95 7.66 17.36
N ASN A 98 9.73 8.58 16.81
CA ASN A 98 11.14 8.71 17.15
C ASN A 98 11.28 9.27 18.59
N THR A 99 12.21 8.75 19.36
CA THR A 99 12.51 9.14 20.76
C THR A 99 12.68 10.66 20.99
N LYS A 100 13.07 11.40 19.94
CA LYS A 100 13.15 12.87 19.98
C LYS A 100 11.78 13.57 20.08
N PHE A 101 10.71 12.90 19.73
CA PHE A 101 9.33 13.43 19.68
C PHE A 101 8.39 12.75 20.69
N GLY A 102 8.96 12.01 21.65
CA GLY A 102 8.26 11.23 22.65
C GLY A 102 8.21 9.75 22.25
N ASP A 103 8.68 8.87 23.13
CA ASP A 103 8.58 7.43 22.93
C ASP A 103 7.11 7.02 22.93
N GLY A 104 6.64 6.45 21.84
CA GLY A 104 5.29 5.92 21.76
C GLY A 104 5.05 5.10 20.53
N SER A 105 4.30 4.04 20.72
CA SER A 105 3.69 3.29 19.62
C SER A 105 2.21 3.65 19.54
N PHE A 106 1.65 3.52 18.36
CA PHE A 106 0.22 3.67 18.11
C PHE A 106 -0.24 2.61 17.13
N ALA A 107 -1.50 2.25 17.23
CA ALA A 107 -2.14 1.34 16.32
C ALA A 107 -3.55 1.85 16.01
N GLY A 108 -4.10 1.44 14.90
CA GLY A 108 -5.44 1.85 14.54
C GLY A 108 -6.03 1.03 13.40
N ILE A 109 -7.26 1.38 13.08
CA ILE A 109 -7.96 0.88 11.91
C ILE A 109 -7.99 1.97 10.85
N ASP A 110 -7.91 1.56 9.58
CA ASP A 110 -7.90 2.44 8.42
C ASP A 110 -9.09 2.18 7.52
N GLY A 111 -9.55 3.23 6.86
CA GLY A 111 -10.27 3.12 5.61
C GLY A 111 -9.36 3.52 4.46
N VAL A 112 -9.64 3.08 3.26
CA VAL A 112 -9.01 3.59 2.04
C VAL A 112 -10.06 3.86 0.98
N LEU A 113 -9.93 4.98 0.28
CA LEU A 113 -10.71 5.33 -0.90
C LEU A 113 -9.75 5.94 -1.92
N GLY A 114 -9.69 5.38 -3.13
CA GLY A 114 -8.72 5.83 -4.10
C GLY A 114 -9.05 5.53 -5.54
N LEU A 115 -8.16 6.02 -6.39
CA LEU A 115 -8.10 5.76 -7.82
C LEU A 115 -6.79 5.05 -8.14
N ASP A 116 -6.87 4.08 -9.01
CA ASP A 116 -5.75 3.25 -9.48
C ASP A 116 -5.72 3.27 -11.00
N TYR A 117 -4.61 3.70 -11.58
CA TYR A 117 -4.45 3.79 -13.02
C TYR A 117 -3.28 2.92 -13.48
N LYS A 118 -3.58 1.97 -14.37
CA LYS A 118 -2.58 1.13 -15.02
C LYS A 118 -2.33 1.64 -16.44
N PHE A 119 -1.09 2.04 -16.71
CA PHE A 119 -0.68 2.49 -18.04
C PHE A 119 -0.67 1.34 -19.04
N ASN A 120 -1.36 1.51 -20.18
CA ASN A 120 -1.31 0.56 -21.28
C ASN A 120 0.08 0.65 -21.96
N GLY A 121 0.69 -0.51 -22.20
CA GLY A 121 1.99 -0.61 -22.86
C GLY A 121 3.21 -0.28 -21.97
N ALA A 122 3.01 0.09 -20.70
CA ALA A 122 4.10 0.31 -19.76
C ALA A 122 3.85 -0.49 -18.47
N PRO A 123 4.88 -1.07 -17.84
CA PRO A 123 4.75 -1.80 -16.58
C PRO A 123 4.64 -0.83 -15.38
N ILE A 124 3.81 0.19 -15.49
CA ILE A 124 3.65 1.26 -14.50
C ILE A 124 2.18 1.33 -14.06
N ASN A 125 2.00 1.43 -12.75
CA ASN A 125 0.75 1.72 -12.08
C ASN A 125 0.90 3.00 -11.27
N MET A 126 -0.13 3.86 -11.27
CA MET A 126 -0.23 5.02 -10.39
C MET A 126 -1.51 4.93 -9.57
N SER A 127 -1.45 5.40 -8.34
CA SER A 127 -2.63 5.51 -7.49
C SER A 127 -2.65 6.83 -6.74
N LEU A 128 -3.85 7.31 -6.46
CA LEU A 128 -4.09 8.42 -5.55
C LEU A 128 -5.19 7.99 -4.58
N ASP A 129 -4.94 8.10 -3.30
CA ASP A 129 -5.90 7.70 -2.29
C ASP A 129 -5.90 8.59 -1.04
N TRP A 130 -7.01 8.52 -0.35
CA TRP A 130 -7.25 9.04 0.98
C TRP A 130 -7.40 7.87 1.96
N GLN A 131 -6.69 7.93 3.08
CA GLN A 131 -6.64 6.88 4.08
C GLN A 131 -7.01 7.41 5.47
N PRO A 132 -8.31 7.70 5.72
CA PRO A 132 -8.75 8.07 7.06
C PRO A 132 -8.52 6.91 8.02
N SER A 133 -8.14 7.23 9.24
CA SER A 133 -7.87 6.24 10.29
C SER A 133 -8.48 6.64 11.62
N PHE A 134 -8.68 5.64 12.47
CA PHE A 134 -9.02 5.82 13.88
C PHE A 134 -7.92 5.18 14.72
N GLU A 135 -7.16 6.00 15.43
CA GLU A 135 -6.03 5.57 16.25
C GLU A 135 -6.49 5.27 17.67
N PHE A 136 -5.95 4.20 18.25
CA PHE A 136 -6.20 3.78 19.61
C PHE A 136 -5.10 4.31 20.54
N GLY A 137 -5.46 4.75 21.74
CA GLY A 137 -4.57 5.27 22.78
C GLY A 137 -5.04 6.58 23.39
N ASP A 138 -4.31 7.05 24.38
CA ASP A 138 -4.62 8.29 25.09
C ASP A 138 -4.46 9.51 24.16
N ASN A 139 -5.47 10.40 24.15
CA ASN A 139 -5.56 11.59 23.31
C ASN A 139 -5.44 11.31 21.79
N ARG A 140 -5.86 10.14 21.34
CA ARG A 140 -5.93 9.74 19.93
C ARG A 140 -7.38 9.66 19.47
N GLY A 141 -7.62 9.39 18.21
CA GLY A 141 -8.95 9.33 17.65
C GLY A 141 -8.92 9.37 16.13
N PHE A 142 -9.87 10.08 15.54
CA PHE A 142 -9.97 10.19 14.09
C PHE A 142 -8.84 11.04 13.50
N VAL A 143 -8.14 10.48 12.51
CA VAL A 143 -7.08 11.12 11.73
C VAL A 143 -7.46 11.04 10.25
N GLY A 144 -7.78 12.17 9.64
CA GLY A 144 -8.20 12.26 8.24
C GLY A 144 -7.12 12.79 7.30
N SER A 145 -5.91 13.00 7.77
CA SER A 145 -4.83 13.62 7.00
C SER A 145 -3.96 12.65 6.21
N TRP A 146 -4.14 11.34 6.37
CA TRP A 146 -3.39 10.34 5.63
C TRP A 146 -3.94 10.10 4.23
N GLY A 147 -3.04 9.78 3.32
CA GLY A 147 -3.32 9.47 1.93
C GLY A 147 -2.04 9.13 1.17
N GLY A 148 -2.09 9.16 -0.16
CA GLY A 148 -0.87 8.95 -0.92
C GLY A 148 -1.03 9.01 -2.42
N LEU A 149 0.03 9.50 -3.07
CA LEU A 149 0.30 9.28 -4.48
C LEU A 149 1.28 8.12 -4.60
N GLY A 150 0.84 7.02 -5.19
CA GLY A 150 1.64 5.82 -5.42
C GLY A 150 2.12 5.74 -6.87
N ILE A 151 3.38 5.35 -7.05
CA ILE A 151 3.94 4.97 -8.37
C ILE A 151 4.61 3.62 -8.19
N ARG A 152 4.16 2.61 -8.96
CA ARG A 152 4.59 1.22 -8.81
C ARG A 152 4.96 0.61 -10.15
N TYR A 153 5.95 -0.26 -10.13
CA TYR A 153 6.26 -1.19 -11.22
C TYR A 153 5.37 -2.43 -11.07
N THR A 154 4.80 -2.91 -12.18
CA THR A 154 3.86 -4.05 -12.22
C THR A 154 4.49 -5.28 -12.84
N PHE A 155 4.21 -6.44 -12.21
CA PHE A 155 4.67 -7.77 -12.64
C PHE A 155 3.51 -8.65 -13.07
#